data_8aafe04c102f4fe6c27b1a7ae34c36ca
#
_entry.id   8aafe04c102f4fe6c27b1a7ae34c36ca
#
_cell.length_a   1.000
_cell.length_b   1.000
_cell.length_c   1.000
_cell.angle_alpha   90.00
_cell.angle_beta   90.00
_cell.angle_gamma   90.00
#
_symmetry.space_group_name_H-M   'P 1'
#
loop_
_entity.id
_entity.type
_entity.pdbx_description
1 polymer ?
#
loop_
_entity_poly.entity_id
_entity_poly.type
_entity_poly.pdbx_seq_one_letter_code
_entity_poly.pdbx_strand_id
1 'polypeptide(L)'
;MWYNFAFKLLAKGYVMTFKYLELRDSKYDERMAAEEAARCLLCVDAPCAKACPSATNPEQFISAMRAGDISAAAKIIRDSNVCGGACSLVCPADKLCEGACVRTAMDRPVAIRKLQQFVVEQEQALQLQVLDKTPVIHAAKVACIGAGPASLTVAAKLAQAGYQVDIYEAMPQAGGMMSYGIPPVRLNQELVDWDVKTVTDLGVKIKLNTKVGVD
;
A
#
# COMPACT_ATOMS: atom_id res chain seq x y z
N MET A 1 -3.14 20.83 20.84
CA MET A 1 -3.79 22.13 20.50
C MET A 1 -4.57 22.07 19.17
N TRP A 2 -4.26 21.23 18.23
CA TRP A 2 -4.95 21.04 16.93
C TRP A 2 -6.26 20.25 17.03
N TYR A 3 -6.39 19.33 17.99
CA TYR A 3 -7.60 18.53 18.21
C TYR A 3 -8.84 19.36 18.56
N ASN A 4 -8.65 20.47 19.31
CA ASN A 4 -9.75 21.35 19.71
C ASN A 4 -10.21 22.32 18.61
N PHE A 5 -9.39 22.54 17.57
CA PHE A 5 -9.77 23.41 16.45
C PHE A 5 -10.69 22.68 15.46
N ALA A 6 -10.44 21.41 15.21
CA ALA A 6 -11.29 20.56 14.37
C ALA A 6 -12.70 20.41 14.97
N PHE A 7 -12.80 20.25 16.30
CA PHE A 7 -14.09 20.10 16.99
C PHE A 7 -14.96 21.37 16.98
N LYS A 8 -14.37 22.58 16.99
CA LYS A 8 -15.11 23.85 16.93
C LYS A 8 -15.62 24.21 15.53
N LEU A 9 -14.95 23.74 14.48
CA LEU A 9 -15.42 23.91 13.09
C LEU A 9 -16.58 22.96 12.74
N LEU A 10 -16.70 21.82 13.45
CA LEU A 10 -17.76 20.83 13.27
C LEU A 10 -19.15 21.33 13.76
N ALA A 11 -19.19 22.31 14.65
CA ALA A 11 -20.46 22.81 15.22
C ALA A 11 -21.26 23.74 14.29
N LYS A 12 -20.72 24.12 13.13
CA LYS A 12 -21.38 25.05 12.18
C LYS A 12 -21.41 24.48 10.75
N GLY A 13 -22.15 23.42 10.52
CA GLY A 13 -22.58 23.06 9.17
C GLY A 13 -21.68 22.10 8.36
N TYR A 14 -20.56 21.59 8.90
CA TYR A 14 -19.64 20.67 8.20
C TYR A 14 -19.90 19.18 8.45
N VAL A 15 -21.00 18.82 9.10
CA VAL A 15 -21.36 17.42 9.43
C VAL A 15 -21.48 16.53 8.17
N MET A 16 -21.88 17.10 7.03
CA MET A 16 -21.98 16.32 5.77
C MET A 16 -20.62 15.89 5.21
N THR A 17 -19.57 16.70 5.39
CA THR A 17 -18.22 16.39 4.88
C THR A 17 -17.58 15.24 5.65
N PHE A 18 -17.83 15.16 6.97
CA PHE A 18 -17.29 14.07 7.81
C PHE A 18 -17.98 12.74 7.51
N LYS A 19 -19.30 12.74 7.37
CA LYS A 19 -20.08 11.54 7.00
C LYS A 19 -19.72 11.02 5.60
N TYR A 20 -19.39 11.91 4.68
CA TYR A 20 -18.90 11.54 3.36
C TYR A 20 -17.50 10.90 3.41
N LEU A 21 -16.59 11.40 4.27
CA LEU A 21 -15.27 10.82 4.50
C LEU A 21 -15.39 9.44 5.16
N GLU A 22 -16.22 9.28 6.18
CA GLU A 22 -16.48 7.98 6.82
C GLU A 22 -17.06 6.95 5.83
N LEU A 23 -18.01 7.35 4.98
CA LEU A 23 -18.59 6.47 3.96
C LEU A 23 -17.58 6.14 2.84
N ARG A 24 -16.72 7.09 2.48
CA ARG A 24 -15.66 6.87 1.48
C ARG A 24 -14.58 5.93 1.98
N ASP A 25 -14.27 5.99 3.28
CA ASP A 25 -13.19 5.24 3.89
C ASP A 25 -13.66 4.04 4.73
N SER A 26 -14.95 3.67 4.63
CA SER A 26 -15.46 2.44 5.24
C SER A 26 -14.66 1.24 4.76
N LYS A 27 -14.13 0.47 5.71
CA LYS A 27 -13.42 -0.77 5.42
C LYS A 27 -14.41 -1.80 4.87
N TYR A 28 -13.94 -2.63 3.96
CA TYR A 28 -14.71 -3.79 3.52
C TYR A 28 -14.60 -4.90 4.56
N ASP A 29 -15.72 -5.50 4.90
CA ASP A 29 -15.76 -6.82 5.53
C ASP A 29 -15.59 -7.92 4.46
N GLU A 30 -15.49 -9.17 4.89
CA GLU A 30 -15.29 -10.31 3.97
C GLU A 30 -16.42 -10.43 2.94
N ARG A 31 -17.66 -10.18 3.35
CA ARG A 31 -18.82 -10.27 2.47
C ARG A 31 -18.77 -9.16 1.41
N MET A 32 -18.54 -7.93 1.83
CA MET A 32 -18.44 -6.79 0.93
C MET A 32 -17.28 -6.96 -0.06
N ALA A 33 -16.14 -7.46 0.41
CA ALA A 33 -14.98 -7.74 -0.43
C ALA A 33 -15.28 -8.84 -1.45
N ALA A 34 -15.94 -9.92 -1.04
CA ALA A 34 -16.33 -11.01 -1.93
C ALA A 34 -17.36 -10.57 -2.99
N GLU A 35 -18.39 -9.81 -2.59
CA GLU A 35 -19.40 -9.26 -3.50
C GLU A 35 -18.75 -8.31 -4.53
N GLU A 36 -17.86 -7.43 -4.11
CA GLU A 36 -17.17 -6.51 -5.02
C GLU A 36 -16.16 -7.24 -5.92
N ALA A 37 -15.40 -8.21 -5.39
CA ALA A 37 -14.48 -9.03 -6.18
C ALA A 37 -15.21 -9.84 -7.26
N ALA A 38 -16.42 -10.34 -6.96
CA ALA A 38 -17.25 -11.07 -7.93
C ALA A 38 -17.67 -10.22 -9.13
N ARG A 39 -17.68 -8.88 -9.01
CA ARG A 39 -17.96 -7.98 -10.11
C ARG A 39 -16.84 -7.89 -11.14
N CYS A 40 -15.62 -8.32 -10.79
CA CYS A 40 -14.48 -8.31 -11.72
C CYS A 40 -14.71 -9.27 -12.88
N LEU A 41 -14.50 -8.78 -14.09
CA LEU A 41 -14.69 -9.57 -15.33
C LEU A 41 -13.49 -10.46 -15.64
N LEU A 42 -12.39 -10.37 -14.88
CA LEU A 42 -11.14 -11.10 -15.11
C LEU A 42 -10.65 -10.95 -16.56
N CYS A 43 -10.54 -9.70 -17.02
CA CYS A 43 -10.20 -9.37 -18.40
C CYS A 43 -8.83 -9.90 -18.80
N VAL A 44 -8.74 -10.57 -19.95
CA VAL A 44 -7.45 -10.84 -20.58
C VAL A 44 -6.81 -9.51 -20.99
N ASP A 45 -5.52 -9.32 -20.72
CA ASP A 45 -4.79 -8.09 -21.01
C ASP A 45 -5.42 -6.84 -20.34
N ALA A 46 -5.73 -6.98 -19.07
CA ALA A 46 -6.54 -6.10 -18.25
C ALA A 46 -6.11 -4.61 -18.34
N PRO A 47 -6.99 -3.69 -18.82
CA PRO A 47 -6.66 -2.26 -18.88
C PRO A 47 -6.31 -1.65 -17.52
N CYS A 48 -6.90 -2.14 -16.43
CA CYS A 48 -6.60 -1.68 -15.08
C CYS A 48 -5.16 -1.99 -14.66
N ALA A 49 -4.59 -3.12 -15.09
CA ALA A 49 -3.18 -3.45 -14.84
C ALA A 49 -2.24 -2.52 -15.61
N LYS A 50 -2.56 -2.23 -16.89
CA LYS A 50 -1.77 -1.29 -17.72
C LYS A 50 -1.81 0.14 -17.18
N ALA A 51 -2.90 0.52 -16.56
CA ALA A 51 -3.07 1.87 -15.99
C ALA A 51 -2.40 2.04 -14.63
N CYS A 52 -1.88 0.96 -14.01
CA CYS A 52 -1.20 1.05 -12.72
C CYS A 52 0.28 1.44 -12.89
N PRO A 53 0.72 2.61 -12.35
CA PRO A 53 2.13 3.03 -12.47
C PRO A 53 3.11 2.09 -11.76
N SER A 54 2.65 1.35 -10.74
CA SER A 54 3.46 0.35 -10.02
C SER A 54 3.42 -1.03 -10.66
N ALA A 55 2.76 -1.18 -11.82
CA ALA A 55 2.57 -2.46 -12.50
C ALA A 55 1.87 -3.52 -11.63
N THR A 56 1.11 -3.12 -10.60
CA THR A 56 0.24 -4.05 -9.86
C THR A 56 -0.84 -4.56 -10.80
N ASN A 57 -1.09 -5.87 -10.79
CA ASN A 57 -2.13 -6.48 -11.61
C ASN A 57 -3.42 -6.72 -10.81
N PRO A 58 -4.43 -5.83 -10.93
CA PRO A 58 -5.68 -5.98 -10.20
C PRO A 58 -6.45 -7.25 -10.56
N GLU A 59 -6.45 -7.65 -11.82
CA GLU A 59 -7.13 -8.85 -12.27
C GLU A 59 -6.60 -10.09 -11.53
N GLN A 60 -5.27 -10.22 -11.43
CA GLN A 60 -4.65 -11.39 -10.77
C GLN A 60 -4.91 -11.42 -9.27
N PHE A 61 -4.73 -10.31 -8.54
CA PHE A 61 -4.96 -10.34 -7.10
C PHE A 61 -6.45 -10.52 -6.76
N ILE A 62 -7.38 -9.96 -7.58
CA ILE A 62 -8.82 -10.17 -7.40
C ILE A 62 -9.20 -11.62 -7.73
N SER A 63 -8.56 -12.24 -8.74
CA SER A 63 -8.74 -13.66 -9.03
C SER A 63 -8.33 -14.55 -7.86
N ALA A 64 -7.17 -14.26 -7.24
CA ALA A 64 -6.71 -14.97 -6.03
C ALA A 64 -7.68 -14.78 -4.85
N MET A 65 -8.18 -13.54 -4.63
CA MET A 65 -9.21 -13.29 -3.62
C MET A 65 -10.47 -14.12 -3.84
N ARG A 66 -10.94 -14.22 -5.09
CA ARG A 66 -12.13 -15.04 -5.44
C ARG A 66 -11.91 -16.52 -5.21
N ALA A 67 -10.67 -16.98 -5.30
CA ALA A 67 -10.28 -18.35 -4.96
C ALA A 67 -10.11 -18.55 -3.43
N GLY A 68 -10.29 -17.53 -2.61
CA GLY A 68 -10.08 -17.57 -1.15
C GLY A 68 -8.61 -17.53 -0.72
N ASP A 69 -7.68 -17.26 -1.65
CA ASP A 69 -6.26 -17.23 -1.37
C ASP A 69 -5.77 -15.79 -1.13
N ILE A 70 -5.92 -15.34 0.09
CA ILE A 70 -5.47 -14.00 0.53
C ILE A 70 -3.94 -13.89 0.49
N SER A 71 -3.22 -14.97 0.75
CA SER A 71 -1.75 -14.98 0.71
C SER A 71 -1.24 -14.73 -0.71
N ALA A 72 -1.80 -15.43 -1.70
CA ALA A 72 -1.48 -15.20 -3.11
C ALA A 72 -1.88 -13.78 -3.55
N ALA A 73 -3.05 -13.29 -3.14
CA ALA A 73 -3.48 -11.94 -3.46
C ALA A 73 -2.52 -10.87 -2.91
N ALA A 74 -2.10 -11.01 -1.64
CA ALA A 74 -1.14 -10.12 -1.01
C ALA A 74 0.24 -10.22 -1.70
N LYS A 75 0.71 -11.43 -2.04
CA LYS A 75 1.96 -11.62 -2.77
C LYS A 75 1.97 -10.88 -4.11
N ILE A 76 0.91 -11.00 -4.90
CA ILE A 76 0.77 -10.30 -6.19
C ILE A 76 0.88 -8.77 -6.00
N ILE A 77 0.26 -8.22 -4.97
CA ILE A 77 0.36 -6.80 -4.65
C ILE A 77 1.79 -6.44 -4.26
N ARG A 78 2.40 -7.18 -3.33
CA ARG A 78 3.72 -6.89 -2.77
C ARG A 78 4.86 -7.08 -3.77
N ASP A 79 4.76 -8.07 -4.65
CA ASP A 79 5.75 -8.30 -5.71
C ASP A 79 5.88 -7.10 -6.65
N SER A 80 4.81 -6.35 -6.88
CA SER A 80 4.84 -5.15 -7.72
C SER A 80 4.99 -3.85 -6.91
N ASN A 81 4.45 -3.80 -5.70
CA ASN A 81 4.37 -2.58 -4.88
C ASN A 81 4.48 -2.89 -3.38
N VAL A 82 5.68 -2.77 -2.83
CA VAL A 82 5.91 -2.99 -1.38
C VAL A 82 5.15 -1.98 -0.50
N CYS A 83 4.82 -0.79 -1.04
CA CYS A 83 3.97 0.21 -0.38
C CYS A 83 2.47 0.04 -0.75
N GLY A 84 2.04 -1.19 -1.00
CA GLY A 84 0.66 -1.52 -1.38
C GLY A 84 -0.39 -1.08 -0.38
N GLY A 85 -0.04 -1.05 0.91
CA GLY A 85 -0.89 -0.56 1.98
C GLY A 85 -1.16 0.94 1.86
N ALA A 86 -0.11 1.75 1.79
CA ALA A 86 -0.23 3.20 1.59
C ALA A 86 -0.99 3.52 0.29
N CYS A 87 -0.65 2.84 -0.81
CA CYS A 87 -1.35 3.00 -2.09
C CYS A 87 -2.85 2.71 -1.98
N SER A 88 -3.25 1.72 -1.20
CA SER A 88 -4.66 1.35 -1.02
C SER A 88 -5.52 2.45 -0.40
N LEU A 89 -4.91 3.41 0.29
CA LEU A 89 -5.61 4.55 0.90
C LEU A 89 -5.49 5.86 0.10
N VAL A 90 -4.33 6.13 -0.51
CA VAL A 90 -4.05 7.46 -1.05
C VAL A 90 -3.99 7.53 -2.58
N CYS A 91 -3.93 6.40 -3.28
CA CYS A 91 -3.85 6.36 -4.73
C CYS A 91 -5.10 6.99 -5.38
N PRO A 92 -4.96 7.86 -6.41
CA PRO A 92 -6.08 8.38 -7.20
C PRO A 92 -6.57 7.31 -8.20
N ALA A 93 -7.11 6.20 -7.68
CA ALA A 93 -7.49 5.02 -8.47
C ALA A 93 -8.56 5.33 -9.54
N ASP A 94 -9.40 6.33 -9.28
CA ASP A 94 -10.39 6.87 -10.22
C ASP A 94 -9.79 7.41 -11.52
N LYS A 95 -8.52 7.83 -11.47
CA LYS A 95 -7.75 8.30 -12.63
C LYS A 95 -6.80 7.24 -13.21
N LEU A 96 -6.69 6.11 -12.54
CA LEU A 96 -5.76 5.02 -12.88
C LEU A 96 -6.54 3.71 -13.11
N CYS A 97 -6.32 2.70 -12.28
CA CYS A 97 -6.89 1.37 -12.47
C CYS A 97 -8.42 1.34 -12.49
N GLU A 98 -9.08 2.06 -11.58
CA GLU A 98 -10.54 2.14 -11.56
C GLU A 98 -11.08 2.94 -12.74
N GLY A 99 -10.42 4.04 -13.13
CA GLY A 99 -10.76 4.82 -14.31
C GLY A 99 -10.64 4.04 -15.62
N ALA A 100 -9.72 3.06 -15.68
CA ALA A 100 -9.53 2.18 -16.85
C ALA A 100 -10.37 0.89 -16.78
N CYS A 101 -11.18 0.70 -15.75
CA CYS A 101 -11.95 -0.53 -15.56
C CYS A 101 -13.03 -0.68 -16.65
N VAL A 102 -13.00 -1.79 -17.37
CA VAL A 102 -14.00 -2.11 -18.42
C VAL A 102 -15.44 -2.14 -17.87
N ARG A 103 -15.59 -2.50 -16.61
CA ARG A 103 -16.89 -2.56 -15.94
C ARG A 103 -17.63 -1.22 -15.94
N THR A 104 -16.92 -0.10 -16.05
CA THR A 104 -17.49 1.26 -16.14
C THR A 104 -18.51 1.39 -17.29
N ALA A 105 -18.34 0.63 -18.38
CA ALA A 105 -19.27 0.64 -19.49
C ALA A 105 -20.61 -0.08 -19.18
N MET A 106 -20.69 -0.84 -18.11
CA MET A 106 -21.87 -1.63 -17.73
C MET A 106 -22.64 -0.99 -16.58
N ASP A 107 -21.93 -0.60 -15.51
CA ASP A 107 -22.52 0.01 -14.32
C ASP A 107 -21.53 1.01 -13.66
N ARG A 108 -20.62 0.53 -12.83
CA ARG A 108 -19.56 1.30 -12.18
C ARG A 108 -18.26 0.50 -12.17
N PRO A 109 -17.08 1.16 -12.09
CA PRO A 109 -15.82 0.43 -11.96
C PRO A 109 -15.83 -0.48 -10.73
N VAL A 110 -15.04 -1.54 -10.78
CA VAL A 110 -14.72 -2.33 -9.59
C VAL A 110 -13.91 -1.44 -8.64
N ALA A 111 -14.24 -1.43 -7.37
CA ALA A 111 -13.53 -0.67 -6.33
C ALA A 111 -12.17 -1.33 -5.99
N ILE A 112 -11.25 -1.31 -6.96
CA ILE A 112 -9.97 -2.01 -6.94
C ILE A 112 -9.14 -1.60 -5.73
N ARG A 113 -9.10 -0.30 -5.44
CA ARG A 113 -8.37 0.26 -4.31
C ARG A 113 -8.90 -0.28 -2.96
N LYS A 114 -10.21 -0.42 -2.82
CA LYS A 114 -10.84 -0.99 -1.62
C LYS A 114 -10.56 -2.48 -1.46
N LEU A 115 -10.55 -3.22 -2.55
CA LEU A 115 -10.16 -4.63 -2.55
C LEU A 115 -8.68 -4.78 -2.17
N GLN A 116 -7.79 -3.94 -2.69
CA GLN A 116 -6.38 -3.91 -2.29
C GLN A 116 -6.23 -3.58 -0.81
N GLN A 117 -6.98 -2.60 -0.29
CA GLN A 117 -7.01 -2.27 1.14
C GLN A 117 -7.40 -3.49 1.98
N PHE A 118 -8.49 -4.17 1.61
CA PHE A 118 -8.95 -5.38 2.31
C PHE A 118 -7.86 -6.45 2.33
N VAL A 119 -7.21 -6.74 1.19
CA VAL A 119 -6.12 -7.75 1.14
C VAL A 119 -4.97 -7.39 2.07
N VAL A 120 -4.52 -6.13 2.07
CA VAL A 120 -3.40 -5.71 2.93
C VAL A 120 -3.79 -5.70 4.41
N GLU A 121 -5.04 -5.35 4.74
CA GLU A 121 -5.52 -5.44 6.12
C GLU A 121 -5.61 -6.91 6.60
N GLN A 122 -6.02 -7.84 5.73
CA GLN A 122 -5.98 -9.28 6.04
C GLN A 122 -4.55 -9.81 6.16
N GLU A 123 -3.64 -9.39 5.25
CA GLU A 123 -2.21 -9.70 5.33
C GLU A 123 -1.63 -9.28 6.68
N GLN A 124 -1.95 -8.07 7.15
CA GLN A 124 -1.51 -7.54 8.44
C GLN A 124 -2.14 -8.31 9.61
N ALA A 125 -3.45 -8.54 9.59
CA ALA A 125 -4.16 -9.24 10.65
C ALA A 125 -3.65 -10.68 10.85
N LEU A 126 -3.34 -11.36 9.75
CA LEU A 126 -2.81 -12.72 9.73
C LEU A 126 -1.28 -12.79 9.85
N GLN A 127 -0.59 -11.65 9.94
CA GLN A 127 0.88 -11.54 10.01
C GLN A 127 1.60 -12.33 8.90
N LEU A 128 1.07 -12.28 7.67
CA LEU A 128 1.62 -13.03 6.54
C LEU A 128 2.95 -12.42 6.07
N GLN A 129 3.93 -13.27 5.85
CA GLN A 129 5.17 -12.93 5.14
C GLN A 129 5.06 -13.45 3.71
N VAL A 130 4.59 -12.62 2.80
CA VAL A 130 4.30 -13.03 1.42
C VAL A 130 5.46 -12.86 0.45
N LEU A 131 6.46 -12.07 0.83
CA LEU A 131 7.67 -11.90 0.03
C LEU A 131 8.76 -12.86 0.47
N ASP A 132 9.39 -13.50 -0.51
CA ASP A 132 10.45 -14.47 -0.26
C ASP A 132 11.74 -13.77 0.15
N LYS A 133 12.31 -14.18 1.28
CA LYS A 133 13.61 -13.72 1.74
C LYS A 133 14.71 -14.51 1.03
N THR A 134 15.55 -13.82 0.28
CA THR A 134 16.69 -14.40 -0.41
C THR A 134 17.95 -14.33 0.47
N PRO A 135 18.75 -15.39 0.57
CA PRO A 135 20.07 -15.33 1.20
C PRO A 135 20.95 -14.27 0.53
N VAL A 136 21.84 -13.64 1.30
CA VAL A 136 22.82 -12.70 0.74
C VAL A 136 23.86 -13.50 -0.05
N ILE A 137 23.90 -13.28 -1.36
CA ILE A 137 24.82 -13.98 -2.29
C ILE A 137 25.84 -13.03 -2.94
N HIS A 138 25.61 -11.72 -2.86
CA HIS A 138 26.53 -10.72 -3.39
C HIS A 138 27.44 -10.14 -2.31
N ALA A 139 28.72 -10.04 -2.58
CA ALA A 139 29.69 -9.42 -1.65
C ALA A 139 29.48 -7.90 -1.49
N ALA A 140 28.92 -7.25 -2.50
CA ALA A 140 28.64 -5.82 -2.49
C ALA A 140 27.49 -5.50 -1.52
N LYS A 141 27.67 -4.44 -0.73
CA LYS A 141 26.64 -3.88 0.14
C LYS A 141 26.09 -2.62 -0.50
N VAL A 142 24.78 -2.42 -0.36
CA VAL A 142 24.09 -1.25 -0.91
C VAL A 142 23.58 -0.37 0.22
N ALA A 143 23.83 0.94 0.11
CA ALA A 143 23.31 1.95 1.01
C ALA A 143 22.23 2.77 0.27
N CYS A 144 21.04 2.86 0.86
CA CYS A 144 19.98 3.76 0.41
C CYS A 144 19.89 4.95 1.36
N ILE A 145 19.75 6.17 0.82
CA ILE A 145 19.64 7.40 1.61
C ILE A 145 18.19 7.85 1.63
N GLY A 146 17.61 7.96 2.84
CA GLY A 146 16.20 8.20 3.11
C GLY A 146 15.38 6.91 3.11
N ALA A 147 14.37 6.82 3.98
CA ALA A 147 13.45 5.68 4.10
C ALA A 147 12.06 5.99 3.54
N GLY A 148 11.99 6.72 2.45
CA GLY A 148 10.75 6.98 1.71
C GLY A 148 10.36 5.84 0.76
N PRO A 149 9.20 5.94 0.06
CA PRO A 149 8.68 4.87 -0.81
C PRO A 149 9.67 4.38 -1.86
N ALA A 150 10.44 5.30 -2.45
CA ALA A 150 11.43 4.96 -3.47
C ALA A 150 12.53 4.06 -2.92
N SER A 151 13.16 4.46 -1.79
CA SER A 151 14.20 3.67 -1.14
C SER A 151 13.68 2.35 -0.61
N LEU A 152 12.48 2.32 0.00
CA LEU A 152 11.85 1.09 0.46
C LEU A 152 11.66 0.09 -0.70
N THR A 153 11.19 0.58 -1.85
CA THR A 153 10.99 -0.27 -3.04
C THR A 153 12.32 -0.79 -3.59
N VAL A 154 13.32 0.09 -3.74
CA VAL A 154 14.65 -0.31 -4.23
C VAL A 154 15.30 -1.30 -3.27
N ALA A 155 15.25 -1.03 -1.96
CA ALA A 155 15.83 -1.88 -0.94
C ALA A 155 15.20 -3.29 -0.94
N ALA A 156 13.87 -3.38 -1.05
CA ALA A 156 13.18 -4.65 -1.16
C ALA A 156 13.63 -5.45 -2.39
N LYS A 157 13.67 -4.81 -3.56
CA LYS A 157 14.09 -5.47 -4.81
C LYS A 157 15.54 -5.93 -4.76
N LEU A 158 16.44 -5.13 -4.20
CA LEU A 158 17.84 -5.51 -4.03
C LEU A 158 18.02 -6.64 -3.00
N ALA A 159 17.26 -6.61 -1.90
CA ALA A 159 17.28 -7.70 -0.93
C ALA A 159 16.78 -9.02 -1.54
N GLN A 160 15.70 -8.98 -2.33
CA GLN A 160 15.20 -10.13 -3.07
C GLN A 160 16.20 -10.62 -4.15
N ALA A 161 17.02 -9.72 -4.70
CA ALA A 161 18.13 -10.07 -5.59
C ALA A 161 19.37 -10.59 -4.86
N GLY A 162 19.37 -10.69 -3.53
CA GLY A 162 20.46 -11.27 -2.73
C GLY A 162 21.56 -10.26 -2.35
N TYR A 163 21.27 -8.96 -2.35
CA TYR A 163 22.18 -7.94 -1.82
C TYR A 163 21.91 -7.67 -0.34
N GLN A 164 22.97 -7.35 0.40
CA GLN A 164 22.81 -6.74 1.72
C GLN A 164 22.51 -5.25 1.55
N VAL A 165 21.39 -4.80 2.12
CA VAL A 165 20.93 -3.40 1.98
C VAL A 165 20.75 -2.75 3.35
N ASP A 166 21.36 -1.58 3.52
CA ASP A 166 21.16 -0.69 4.67
C ASP A 166 20.49 0.62 4.17
N ILE A 167 19.43 1.05 4.85
CA ILE A 167 18.79 2.35 4.63
C ILE A 167 19.19 3.29 5.75
N TYR A 168 19.62 4.51 5.42
CA TYR A 168 19.97 5.57 6.37
C TYR A 168 18.89 6.65 6.32
N GLU A 169 18.18 6.86 7.41
CA GLU A 169 17.10 7.82 7.54
C GLU A 169 17.41 8.88 8.58
N ALA A 170 17.33 10.14 8.19
CA ALA A 170 17.61 11.27 9.06
C ALA A 170 16.55 11.47 10.15
N MET A 171 15.31 11.06 9.87
CA MET A 171 14.18 11.23 10.77
C MET A 171 14.05 10.03 11.75
N PRO A 172 13.31 10.22 12.86
CA PRO A 172 13.10 9.15 13.84
C PRO A 172 12.15 8.05 13.37
N GLN A 173 11.48 8.21 12.22
CA GLN A 173 10.53 7.25 11.69
C GLN A 173 10.73 7.06 10.19
N ALA A 174 10.60 5.81 9.72
CA ALA A 174 10.62 5.49 8.29
C ALA A 174 9.27 5.82 7.62
N GLY A 175 9.26 5.88 6.29
CA GLY A 175 8.07 6.13 5.48
C GLY A 175 8.16 7.41 4.66
N GLY A 176 9.05 8.34 4.99
CA GLY A 176 9.21 9.60 4.26
C GLY A 176 7.90 10.38 4.17
N MET A 177 7.48 10.77 2.95
CA MET A 177 6.23 11.53 2.76
C MET A 177 4.97 10.77 3.24
N MET A 178 4.99 9.44 3.30
CA MET A 178 3.86 8.67 3.84
C MET A 178 3.66 8.95 5.34
N SER A 179 4.75 9.11 6.11
CA SER A 179 4.71 9.37 7.56
C SER A 179 4.67 10.85 7.90
N TYR A 180 5.32 11.72 7.11
CA TYR A 180 5.51 13.13 7.47
C TYR A 180 4.72 14.12 6.61
N GLY A 181 4.24 13.70 5.44
CA GLY A 181 3.56 14.59 4.49
C GLY A 181 2.07 14.37 4.35
N ILE A 182 1.61 13.12 4.48
CA ILE A 182 0.19 12.77 4.34
C ILE A 182 -0.48 12.82 5.71
N PRO A 183 -1.58 13.57 5.87
CA PRO A 183 -2.29 13.64 7.16
C PRO A 183 -2.75 12.25 7.65
N PRO A 184 -2.64 11.95 8.97
CA PRO A 184 -3.02 10.65 9.54
C PRO A 184 -4.48 10.24 9.31
N VAL A 185 -5.37 11.23 9.14
CA VAL A 185 -6.77 10.98 8.77
C VAL A 185 -6.93 10.36 7.38
N ARG A 186 -5.92 10.51 6.52
CA ARG A 186 -5.93 9.99 5.15
C ARG A 186 -5.07 8.74 4.99
N LEU A 187 -3.98 8.64 5.74
CA LEU A 187 -3.08 7.49 5.77
C LEU A 187 -2.65 7.26 7.22
N ASN A 188 -3.15 6.20 7.83
CA ASN A 188 -2.78 5.86 9.19
C ASN A 188 -1.35 5.32 9.26
N GLN A 189 -0.68 5.57 10.38
CA GLN A 189 0.72 5.18 10.56
C GLN A 189 0.89 3.66 10.66
N GLU A 190 -0.08 2.95 11.20
CA GLU A 190 -0.02 1.49 11.34
C GLU A 190 0.16 0.78 9.99
N LEU A 191 -0.49 1.30 8.95
CA LEU A 191 -0.37 0.75 7.60
C LEU A 191 0.98 1.08 6.95
N VAL A 192 1.51 2.27 7.23
CA VAL A 192 2.87 2.65 6.80
C VAL A 192 3.92 1.77 7.49
N ASP A 193 3.75 1.55 8.79
CA ASP A 193 4.65 0.69 9.57
C ASP A 193 4.61 -0.76 9.08
N TRP A 194 3.43 -1.23 8.65
CA TRP A 194 3.29 -2.54 8.01
C TRP A 194 4.01 -2.62 6.67
N ASP A 195 3.88 -1.61 5.80
CA ASP A 195 4.63 -1.52 4.55
C ASP A 195 6.15 -1.51 4.80
N VAL A 196 6.61 -0.77 5.81
CA VAL A 196 8.03 -0.75 6.23
C VAL A 196 8.47 -2.11 6.76
N LYS A 197 7.64 -2.76 7.60
CA LYS A 197 7.90 -4.09 8.15
C LYS A 197 8.09 -5.12 7.02
N THR A 198 7.24 -5.10 6.01
CA THR A 198 7.35 -5.99 4.84
C THR A 198 8.74 -5.91 4.19
N VAL A 199 9.35 -4.72 4.15
CA VAL A 199 10.70 -4.51 3.62
C VAL A 199 11.78 -5.00 4.61
N THR A 200 11.63 -4.72 5.91
CA THR A 200 12.62 -5.15 6.91
C THR A 200 12.64 -6.66 7.11
N ASP A 201 11.52 -7.35 6.93
CA ASP A 201 11.42 -8.80 7.00
C ASP A 201 12.26 -9.49 5.91
N LEU A 202 12.55 -8.83 4.78
CA LEU A 202 13.50 -9.29 3.78
C LEU A 202 14.97 -9.23 4.23
N GLY A 203 15.25 -8.63 5.41
CA GLY A 203 16.60 -8.49 5.95
C GLY A 203 17.23 -7.12 5.71
N VAL A 204 16.48 -6.16 5.15
CA VAL A 204 16.89 -4.76 5.04
C VAL A 204 17.00 -4.13 6.42
N LYS A 205 18.10 -3.43 6.68
CA LYS A 205 18.30 -2.70 7.95
C LYS A 205 18.04 -1.21 7.75
N ILE A 206 17.20 -0.63 8.61
CA ILE A 206 16.93 0.81 8.61
C ILE A 206 17.61 1.44 9.83
N LYS A 207 18.49 2.41 9.59
CA LYS A 207 19.18 3.19 10.61
C LYS A 207 18.53 4.57 10.68
N LEU A 208 17.64 4.73 11.65
CA LEU A 208 16.93 5.98 11.93
C LEU A 208 17.87 7.01 12.60
N ASN A 209 17.47 8.28 12.61
CA ASN A 209 18.22 9.40 13.19
C ASN A 209 19.67 9.50 12.65
N THR A 210 19.88 9.06 11.41
CA THR A 210 21.19 9.02 10.77
C THR A 210 21.16 9.87 9.50
N LYS A 211 21.66 11.10 9.59
CA LYS A 211 21.75 12.04 8.47
C LYS A 211 23.07 11.84 7.73
N VAL A 212 23.01 11.44 6.47
CA VAL A 212 24.20 11.23 5.63
C VAL A 212 24.69 12.56 5.08
N GLY A 213 26.03 12.75 5.08
CA GLY A 213 26.68 13.96 4.55
C GLY A 213 26.72 15.13 5.53
N VAL A 214 26.51 14.89 6.81
CA VAL A 214 26.70 15.85 7.90
C VAL A 214 27.60 15.17 8.93
N ASP A 215 28.89 15.50 8.91
CA ASP A 215 29.89 15.15 9.92
C ASP A 215 30.07 16.33 10.89
#